data_3656527ddd92628c93e992edf578b442
#
_entry.id   3656527ddd92628c93e992edf578b442
#
_cell.length_a   1.000
_cell.length_b   1.000
_cell.length_c   1.000
_cell.angle_alpha   90.00
_cell.angle_beta   90.00
_cell.angle_gamma   90.00
#
_symmetry.space_group_name_H-M   'P 1'
#
loop_
_entity.id
_entity.type
_entity.pdbx_description
1 polymer ?
#
loop_
_entity_poly.entity_id
_entity_poly.type
_entity_poly.pdbx_seq_one_letter_code
_entity_poly.pdbx_strand_id
1 'polypeptide(L)'
;MAEITFDDFMKVDIRVGRVVRAEPFPEARKPAIKMWIDFGPEIGERKTSAQITAHYTPEALVGKQVMGVVNFPPRQIGPFMSEVLVLGLHDADGGVVLISPDHDVAAGERMC
;
A
#
# COMPACT_ATOMS: atom_id res chain seq x y z
N MET A 1 -7.20 24.70 -8.31
CA MET A 1 -6.45 23.47 -8.61
C MET A 1 -6.60 23.13 -10.09
N ALA A 2 -5.63 22.42 -10.64
CA ALA A 2 -5.72 21.97 -12.02
C ALA A 2 -6.78 20.86 -12.16
N GLU A 3 -7.57 20.96 -13.22
CA GLU A 3 -8.55 19.93 -13.55
C GLU A 3 -7.87 18.77 -14.26
N ILE A 4 -8.38 17.55 -14.03
CA ILE A 4 -7.98 16.36 -14.76
C ILE A 4 -9.21 15.73 -15.42
N THR A 5 -8.98 14.85 -16.38
CA THR A 5 -10.05 14.08 -17.00
C THR A 5 -10.21 12.74 -16.29
N PHE A 6 -11.33 12.06 -16.53
CA PHE A 6 -11.52 10.70 -16.05
C PHE A 6 -10.46 9.76 -16.61
N ASP A 7 -10.05 9.95 -17.86
CA ASP A 7 -8.96 9.16 -18.46
C ASP A 7 -7.63 9.35 -17.72
N ASP A 8 -7.34 10.56 -17.24
CA ASP A 8 -6.16 10.81 -16.42
C ASP A 8 -6.20 10.00 -15.12
N PHE A 9 -7.36 9.98 -14.46
CA PHE A 9 -7.56 9.17 -13.26
C PHE A 9 -7.35 7.68 -13.56
N MET A 10 -7.85 7.19 -14.68
CA MET A 10 -7.76 5.76 -15.05
C MET A 10 -6.35 5.32 -15.41
N LYS A 11 -5.41 6.24 -15.61
CA LYS A 11 -3.99 5.90 -15.77
C LYS A 11 -3.34 5.39 -14.49
N VAL A 12 -3.90 5.77 -13.34
CA VAL A 12 -3.42 5.30 -12.04
C VAL A 12 -4.23 4.06 -11.68
N ASP A 13 -3.57 2.91 -11.63
CA ASP A 13 -4.24 1.65 -11.32
C ASP A 13 -4.20 1.41 -9.81
N ILE A 14 -5.31 1.71 -9.13
CA ILE A 14 -5.45 1.57 -7.68
C ILE A 14 -6.31 0.35 -7.40
N ARG A 15 -5.76 -0.59 -6.62
CA ARG A 15 -6.44 -1.85 -6.27
C ARG A 15 -6.49 -2.03 -4.78
N VAL A 16 -7.53 -2.72 -4.32
CA VAL A 16 -7.57 -3.20 -2.93
C VAL A 16 -6.77 -4.50 -2.83
N GLY A 17 -5.99 -4.63 -1.75
CA GLY A 17 -5.28 -5.85 -1.43
C GLY A 17 -5.39 -6.17 0.05
N ARG A 18 -5.11 -7.42 0.40
CA ARG A 18 -5.10 -7.86 1.79
C ARG A 18 -3.67 -8.17 2.22
N VAL A 19 -3.26 -7.60 3.32
CA VAL A 19 -1.92 -7.87 3.89
C VAL A 19 -1.91 -9.32 4.38
N VAL A 20 -1.00 -10.12 3.83
CA VAL A 20 -0.85 -11.53 4.20
C VAL A 20 0.36 -11.76 5.08
N ARG A 21 1.33 -10.84 5.06
CA ARG A 21 2.55 -10.91 5.89
C ARG A 21 3.09 -9.52 6.10
N ALA A 22 3.65 -9.25 7.27
CA ALA A 22 4.29 -7.99 7.58
C ALA A 22 5.49 -8.22 8.51
N GLU A 23 6.56 -7.44 8.32
CA GLU A 23 7.79 -7.54 9.10
C GLU A 23 8.39 -6.16 9.32
N PRO A 24 9.16 -5.97 10.41
CA PRO A 24 9.97 -4.76 10.55
C PRO A 24 10.98 -4.65 9.40
N PHE A 25 11.42 -3.43 9.11
CA PHE A 25 12.44 -3.19 8.09
C PHE A 25 13.64 -2.48 8.73
N PRO A 26 14.50 -3.21 9.47
CA PRO A 26 15.61 -2.58 10.19
C PRO A 26 16.67 -1.95 9.29
N GLU A 27 16.82 -2.43 8.04
CA GLU A 27 17.80 -1.90 7.09
C GLU A 27 17.37 -0.57 6.43
N ALA A 28 16.11 -0.16 6.59
CA ALA A 28 15.66 1.12 6.06
C ALA A 28 16.24 2.28 6.85
N ARG A 29 16.49 3.41 6.18
CA ARG A 29 17.03 4.62 6.81
C ARG A 29 16.10 5.18 7.87
N LYS A 30 14.79 5.14 7.61
CA LYS A 30 13.75 5.58 8.54
C LYS A 30 12.90 4.38 8.93
N PRO A 31 12.32 4.39 10.14
CA PRO A 31 11.46 3.29 10.56
C PRO A 31 10.37 2.99 9.54
N ALA A 32 10.30 1.73 9.13
CA ALA A 32 9.38 1.28 8.10
C ALA A 32 8.94 -0.16 8.38
N ILE A 33 7.88 -0.58 7.70
CA ILE A 33 7.35 -1.94 7.77
C ILE A 33 7.31 -2.49 6.35
N LYS A 34 7.80 -3.71 6.17
CA LYS A 34 7.65 -4.46 4.93
C LYS A 34 6.33 -5.20 4.97
N MET A 35 5.60 -5.18 3.85
CA MET A 35 4.32 -5.89 3.73
C MET A 35 4.31 -6.72 2.45
N TRP A 36 3.68 -7.88 2.54
CA TRP A 36 3.31 -8.71 1.39
C TRP A 36 1.80 -8.68 1.30
N ILE A 37 1.28 -8.32 0.14
CA ILE A 37 -0.14 -7.99 -0.05
C ILE A 37 -0.68 -8.81 -1.21
N ASP A 38 -1.78 -9.50 -0.96
CA ASP A 38 -2.50 -10.24 -2.00
C ASP A 38 -3.45 -9.28 -2.70
N PHE A 39 -3.17 -9.01 -3.99
CA PHE A 39 -4.01 -8.18 -4.86
C PHE A 39 -4.89 -9.02 -5.79
N GLY A 40 -5.18 -10.25 -5.42
CA GLY A 40 -6.08 -11.11 -6.18
C GLY A 40 -5.39 -11.84 -7.35
N PRO A 41 -6.15 -12.67 -8.08
CA PRO A 41 -5.56 -13.56 -9.07
C PRO A 41 -4.98 -12.86 -10.30
N GLU A 42 -5.45 -11.65 -10.64
CA GLU A 42 -4.93 -10.90 -11.78
C GLU A 42 -3.56 -10.28 -11.49
N ILE A 43 -3.43 -9.62 -10.35
CA ILE A 43 -2.21 -8.91 -9.97
C ILE A 43 -1.27 -9.81 -9.18
N GLY A 44 -1.82 -10.66 -8.32
CA GLY A 44 -1.04 -11.56 -7.47
C GLY A 44 -0.50 -10.88 -6.21
N GLU A 45 0.42 -11.56 -5.56
CA GLU A 45 1.06 -11.03 -4.35
C GLU A 45 2.15 -10.03 -4.73
N ARG A 46 2.16 -8.89 -4.06
CA ARG A 46 3.16 -7.84 -4.23
C ARG A 46 3.71 -7.44 -2.88
N LYS A 47 4.97 -7.02 -2.87
CA LYS A 47 5.63 -6.57 -1.64
C LYS A 47 5.92 -5.09 -1.71
N THR A 48 5.90 -4.44 -0.55
CA THR A 48 6.17 -3.02 -0.42
C THR A 48 6.76 -2.72 0.94
N SER A 49 7.40 -1.56 1.08
CA SER A 49 7.75 -1.01 2.38
C SER A 49 7.09 0.34 2.54
N ALA A 50 6.72 0.68 3.77
CA ALA A 50 6.04 1.93 4.05
C ALA A 50 6.44 2.46 5.43
N GLN A 51 6.59 3.79 5.53
CA GLN A 51 6.92 4.48 6.78
C GLN A 51 5.64 4.72 7.59
N ILE A 52 5.10 3.65 8.17
CA ILE A 52 3.79 3.64 8.83
C ILE A 52 3.87 3.21 10.29
N THR A 53 5.02 3.35 10.92
CA THR A 53 5.24 2.85 12.29
C THR A 53 4.57 3.67 13.37
N ALA A 54 4.01 4.86 13.07
CA ALA A 54 3.34 5.69 14.06
C ALA A 54 2.06 5.04 14.61
N HIS A 55 1.29 4.36 13.74
CA HIS A 55 -0.01 3.79 14.10
C HIS A 55 -0.10 2.28 13.94
N TYR A 56 0.91 1.63 13.33
CA TYR A 56 0.82 0.21 12.99
C TYR A 56 2.01 -0.57 13.50
N THR A 57 1.74 -1.83 13.83
CA THR A 57 2.75 -2.84 14.06
C THR A 57 2.60 -3.91 12.97
N PRO A 58 3.64 -4.69 12.68
CA PRO A 58 3.51 -5.78 11.71
C PRO A 58 2.36 -6.73 12.04
N GLU A 59 2.19 -7.08 13.30
CA GLU A 59 1.15 -8.02 13.74
C GLU A 59 -0.25 -7.48 13.48
N ALA A 60 -0.46 -6.18 13.68
CA ALA A 60 -1.77 -5.56 13.49
C ALA A 60 -2.13 -5.39 12.02
N LEU A 61 -1.15 -5.40 11.12
CA LEU A 61 -1.37 -5.21 9.69
C LEU A 61 -1.89 -6.48 9.00
N VAL A 62 -1.49 -7.66 9.45
CA VAL A 62 -1.89 -8.90 8.80
C VAL A 62 -3.40 -9.07 8.84
N GLY A 63 -4.01 -9.30 7.69
CA GLY A 63 -5.45 -9.40 7.54
C GLY A 63 -6.17 -8.12 7.18
N LYS A 64 -5.49 -6.96 7.28
CA LYS A 64 -6.11 -5.68 6.88
C LYS A 64 -6.19 -5.55 5.38
N GLN A 65 -7.25 -4.89 4.91
CA GLN A 65 -7.33 -4.44 3.53
C GLN A 65 -6.70 -3.07 3.40
N VAL A 66 -5.93 -2.88 2.34
CA VAL A 66 -5.24 -1.63 2.01
C VAL A 66 -5.50 -1.29 0.55
N MET A 67 -5.28 -0.03 0.19
CA MET A 67 -5.36 0.43 -1.19
C MET A 67 -3.96 0.70 -1.70
N GLY A 68 -3.64 0.23 -2.89
CA GLY A 68 -2.31 0.42 -3.45
C GLY A 68 -2.34 0.73 -4.94
N VAL A 69 -1.37 1.56 -5.37
CA VAL A 69 -1.10 1.79 -6.79
C VAL A 69 -0.20 0.66 -7.26
N VAL A 70 -0.67 -0.10 -8.25
CA VAL A 70 0.01 -1.32 -8.69
C VAL A 70 0.77 -1.17 -10.00
N ASN A 71 0.69 -0.02 -10.65
CA ASN A 71 1.33 0.20 -11.95
C ASN A 71 2.48 1.20 -11.94
N PHE A 72 3.11 1.43 -10.79
CA PHE A 72 4.41 2.08 -10.73
C PHE A 72 5.52 1.07 -11.03
N PRO A 73 6.65 1.52 -11.62
CA PRO A 73 7.83 0.66 -11.66
C PRO A 73 8.34 0.34 -10.25
N PRO A 74 8.93 -0.83 -10.02
CA PRO A 74 9.49 -1.16 -8.71
C PRO A 74 10.57 -0.16 -8.28
N ARG A 75 10.69 0.07 -6.97
CA ARG A 75 11.64 1.00 -6.38
C ARG A 75 12.56 0.26 -5.39
N GLN A 76 13.86 0.42 -5.59
CA GLN A 76 14.86 -0.14 -4.67
C GLN A 76 14.91 0.68 -3.38
N ILE A 77 14.74 0.02 -2.23
CA ILE A 77 14.87 0.63 -0.90
C ILE A 77 15.83 -0.26 -0.09
N GLY A 78 17.10 0.16 0.03
CA GLY A 78 18.12 -0.69 0.61
C GLY A 78 18.20 -2.02 -0.12
N PRO A 79 18.17 -3.15 0.57
CA PRO A 79 18.20 -4.49 -0.06
C PRO A 79 16.82 -4.94 -0.57
N PHE A 80 15.78 -4.12 -0.45
CA PHE A 80 14.40 -4.51 -0.68
C PHE A 80 13.82 -3.79 -1.90
N MET A 81 13.12 -4.53 -2.76
CA MET A 81 12.45 -3.97 -3.93
C MET A 81 10.97 -3.75 -3.60
N SER A 82 10.56 -2.47 -3.50
CA SER A 82 9.16 -2.10 -3.26
C SER A 82 8.42 -2.07 -4.59
N GLU A 83 7.34 -2.85 -4.69
CA GLU A 83 6.65 -3.09 -5.97
C GLU A 83 5.37 -2.27 -6.14
N VAL A 84 4.79 -1.80 -5.05
CA VAL A 84 3.54 -1.02 -5.09
C VAL A 84 3.63 0.15 -4.12
N LEU A 85 2.77 1.14 -4.31
CA LEU A 85 2.61 2.25 -3.37
C LEU A 85 1.30 2.06 -2.60
N VAL A 86 1.40 1.78 -1.31
CA VAL A 86 0.22 1.72 -0.43
C VAL A 86 -0.19 3.14 -0.07
N LEU A 87 -1.47 3.44 -0.19
CA LEU A 87 -2.00 4.79 -0.02
C LEU A 87 -2.34 5.10 1.43
N GLY A 88 -2.06 6.33 1.84
CA GLY A 88 -2.35 6.80 3.18
C GLY A 88 -2.52 8.31 3.22
N LEU A 89 -2.91 8.79 4.39
CA LEU A 89 -3.08 10.20 4.70
C LEU A 89 -2.21 10.52 5.91
N HIS A 90 -1.72 11.75 5.99
CA HIS A 90 -1.02 12.20 7.19
C HIS A 90 -2.01 12.73 8.22
N ASP A 91 -1.89 12.29 9.47
CA ASP A 91 -2.67 12.86 10.55
C ASP A 91 -2.06 14.20 11.02
N ALA A 92 -2.62 14.79 12.07
CA ALA A 92 -2.19 16.10 12.58
C ALA A 92 -0.72 16.12 13.01
N ASP A 93 -0.18 14.98 13.43
CA ASP A 93 1.20 14.84 13.90
C ASP A 93 2.14 14.32 12.80
N GLY A 94 1.64 14.15 11.59
CA GLY A 94 2.42 13.67 10.45
C GLY A 94 2.52 12.15 10.33
N GLY A 95 1.87 11.40 11.22
CA GLY A 95 1.81 9.94 11.12
C GLY A 95 0.92 9.49 9.98
N VAL A 96 1.27 8.38 9.33
CA VAL A 96 0.50 7.89 8.20
C VAL A 96 -0.67 7.02 8.68
N VAL A 97 -1.86 7.35 8.20
CA VAL A 97 -3.08 6.56 8.37
C VAL A 97 -3.43 5.93 7.03
N LEU A 98 -3.50 4.61 6.98
CA LEU A 98 -3.77 3.88 5.75
C LEU A 98 -5.22 4.04 5.30
N ILE A 99 -5.42 4.03 3.98
CA ILE A 99 -6.76 4.04 3.38
C ILE A 99 -7.20 2.58 3.22
N SER A 100 -8.41 2.28 3.67
CA SER A 100 -9.01 0.97 3.48
C SER A 100 -10.50 1.11 3.13
N PRO A 101 -11.08 0.12 2.43
CA PRO A 101 -12.51 0.17 2.15
C PRO A 101 -13.33 0.03 3.43
N ASP A 102 -14.48 0.70 3.45
CA ASP A 102 -15.39 0.68 4.59
C ASP A 102 -16.03 -0.69 4.82
N HIS A 103 -16.22 -1.45 3.74
CA HIS A 103 -16.72 -2.83 3.76
C HIS A 103 -15.69 -3.75 3.13
N ASP A 104 -15.74 -5.03 3.47
CA ASP A 104 -14.84 -6.01 2.89
C ASP A 104 -15.10 -6.13 1.38
N VAL A 105 -14.02 -6.13 0.60
CA VAL A 105 -14.05 -6.18 -0.85
C VAL A 105 -13.12 -7.29 -1.33
N ALA A 106 -13.46 -7.95 -2.43
CA ALA A 106 -12.60 -8.98 -3.00
C ALA A 106 -11.23 -8.38 -3.39
N ALA A 107 -10.15 -9.06 -3.01
CA ALA A 107 -8.80 -8.63 -3.35
C ALA A 107 -8.64 -8.47 -4.86
N GLY A 108 -8.05 -7.35 -5.27
CA GLY A 108 -7.81 -7.04 -6.67
C GLY A 108 -8.88 -6.15 -7.32
N GLU A 109 -9.97 -5.84 -6.64
CA GLU A 109 -10.95 -4.89 -7.16
C GLU A 109 -10.31 -3.54 -7.40
N ARG A 110 -10.57 -2.98 -8.56
CA ARG A 110 -9.99 -1.70 -8.97
C ARG A 110 -10.87 -0.54 -8.50
N MET A 111 -10.22 0.49 -8.00
CA MET A 111 -10.89 1.73 -7.63
C MET A 111 -11.53 2.37 -8.86
N CYS A 112 -12.75 2.81 -8.72
CA CYS A 112 -13.53 3.38 -9.81
C CYS A 112 -13.90 4.85 -9.55
#